data_1ab49069965be00cbe283286b4f8a6e3
#
_entry.id   1ab49069965be00cbe283286b4f8a6e3
#
_cell.length_a   1.000
_cell.length_b   1.000
_cell.length_c   1.000
_cell.angle_alpha   90.00
_cell.angle_beta   90.00
_cell.angle_gamma   90.00
#
_symmetry.space_group_name_H-M   'P 1'
#
loop_
_entity.id
_entity.type
_entity.pdbx_description
1 polymer ?
#
loop_
_entity_poly.entity_id
_entity_poly.type
_entity_poly.pdbx_seq_one_letter_code
_entity_poly.pdbx_strand_id
1 'polypeptide(L)'
;VLTSAGLITLMSPVPIEKPVDFLRHVVLQHNLGLFEVWLLMGALLAAPIYASSVMAIPMLVDTRLPVSMAVGESWRTVASQPAVMTLWAVLLASLSALGMLTALLGLIVIIPWLAHASWHAYDELTAGSPYKTIR
;
A
#
# COMPACT_ATOMS: atom_id res chain seq x y z
N VAL A 1 -4.65 -7.15 -12.31
CA VAL A 1 -5.36 -6.61 -13.49
C VAL A 1 -6.51 -7.53 -13.88
N LEU A 2 -6.30 -8.83 -14.10
CA LEU A 2 -7.35 -9.79 -14.51
C LEU A 2 -8.48 -9.91 -13.47
N THR A 3 -8.18 -9.95 -12.17
CA THR A 3 -9.17 -10.02 -11.09
C THR A 3 -10.03 -8.76 -11.03
N SER A 4 -9.42 -7.58 -11.18
CA SER A 4 -10.12 -6.29 -11.19
C SER A 4 -11.02 -6.16 -12.42
N ALA A 5 -10.51 -6.51 -13.61
CA ALA A 5 -11.30 -6.49 -14.84
C ALA A 5 -12.47 -7.50 -14.76
N GLY A 6 -12.22 -8.71 -14.26
CA GLY A 6 -13.26 -9.72 -14.08
C GLY A 6 -14.37 -9.28 -13.14
N LEU A 7 -14.03 -8.66 -12.00
CA LEU A 7 -15.02 -8.13 -11.07
C LEU A 7 -15.88 -7.05 -11.69
N ILE A 8 -15.26 -6.11 -12.40
CA ILE A 8 -15.96 -5.01 -13.09
C ILE A 8 -16.89 -5.57 -14.15
N THR A 9 -16.43 -6.54 -14.96
CA THR A 9 -17.23 -7.15 -16.01
C THR A 9 -18.44 -7.92 -15.46
N LEU A 10 -18.29 -8.56 -14.30
CA LEU A 10 -19.37 -9.34 -13.69
C LEU A 10 -20.40 -8.47 -12.97
N MET A 11 -19.98 -7.36 -12.37
CA MET A 11 -20.84 -6.55 -11.51
C MET A 11 -21.32 -5.24 -12.16
N SER A 12 -20.68 -4.79 -13.24
CA SER A 12 -21.10 -3.56 -13.93
C SER A 12 -22.24 -3.85 -14.91
N PRO A 13 -23.37 -3.14 -14.84
CA PRO A 13 -24.46 -3.27 -15.79
C PRO A 13 -24.15 -2.63 -17.17
N VAL A 14 -23.06 -1.88 -17.26
CA VAL A 14 -22.64 -1.17 -18.48
C VAL A 14 -21.20 -1.56 -18.84
N PRO A 15 -20.86 -1.80 -20.12
CA PRO A 15 -19.51 -2.10 -20.51
C PRO A 15 -18.59 -0.88 -20.27
N ILE A 16 -17.47 -1.12 -19.59
CA ILE A 16 -16.47 -0.09 -19.27
C ILE A 16 -15.33 -0.23 -20.27
N GLU A 17 -15.33 0.60 -21.30
CA GLU A 17 -14.32 0.58 -22.37
C GLU A 17 -13.22 1.63 -22.17
N LYS A 18 -13.53 2.72 -21.47
CA LYS A 18 -12.61 3.85 -21.27
C LYS A 18 -12.37 4.11 -19.78
N PRO A 19 -11.19 4.64 -19.41
CA PRO A 19 -10.91 5.02 -18.00
C PRO A 19 -11.93 6.01 -17.42
N VAL A 20 -12.51 6.87 -18.25
CA VAL A 20 -13.56 7.82 -17.84
C VAL A 20 -14.86 7.11 -17.46
N ASP A 21 -15.20 6.01 -18.17
CA ASP A 21 -16.39 5.21 -17.87
C ASP A 21 -16.25 4.54 -16.50
N PHE A 22 -15.05 4.06 -16.17
CA PHE A 22 -14.75 3.55 -14.82
C PHE A 22 -14.98 4.63 -13.74
N LEU A 23 -14.42 5.82 -13.95
CA LEU A 23 -14.59 6.92 -12.99
C LEU A 23 -16.08 7.30 -12.81
N ARG A 24 -16.82 7.32 -13.91
CA ARG A 24 -18.23 7.74 -13.93
C ARG A 24 -19.16 6.68 -13.37
N HIS A 25 -18.96 5.41 -13.73
CA HIS A 25 -19.90 4.33 -13.40
C HIS A 25 -19.51 3.56 -12.13
N VAL A 26 -18.24 3.49 -11.77
CA VAL A 26 -17.78 2.76 -10.60
C VAL A 26 -17.55 3.69 -9.41
N VAL A 27 -16.91 4.84 -9.62
CA VAL A 27 -16.55 5.75 -8.52
C VAL A 27 -17.65 6.76 -8.19
N LEU A 28 -18.25 7.39 -9.20
CA LEU A 28 -19.21 8.48 -9.00
C LEU A 28 -20.66 8.01 -8.91
N GLN A 29 -21.04 6.98 -9.65
CA GLN A 29 -22.37 6.40 -9.51
C GLN A 29 -22.33 5.34 -8.41
N HIS A 30 -22.68 5.68 -7.22
CA HIS A 30 -22.79 4.84 -6.00
C HIS A 30 -23.69 3.59 -6.17
N ASN A 31 -23.73 3.02 -7.37
CA ASN A 31 -24.59 1.91 -7.71
C ASN A 31 -23.98 0.59 -7.25
N LEU A 32 -24.64 -0.06 -6.29
CA LEU A 32 -24.51 -1.49 -5.93
C LEU A 32 -23.26 -1.91 -5.18
N GLY A 33 -22.54 -1.05 -4.48
CA GLY A 33 -21.38 -1.46 -3.68
C GLY A 33 -20.19 -1.95 -4.52
N LEU A 34 -20.20 -1.71 -5.84
CA LEU A 34 -19.13 -2.16 -6.74
C LEU A 34 -17.79 -1.51 -6.40
N PHE A 35 -17.82 -0.20 -6.07
CA PHE A 35 -16.61 0.53 -5.69
C PHE A 35 -16.05 -0.01 -4.37
N GLU A 36 -16.91 -0.23 -3.38
CA GLU A 36 -16.53 -0.75 -2.07
C GLU A 36 -15.96 -2.16 -2.18
N VAL A 37 -16.61 -3.05 -2.95
CA VAL A 37 -16.11 -4.42 -3.19
C VAL A 37 -14.79 -4.39 -3.95
N TRP A 38 -14.66 -3.54 -4.95
CA TRP A 38 -13.42 -3.36 -5.71
C TRP A 38 -12.29 -2.83 -4.82
N LEU A 39 -12.58 -1.83 -3.97
CA LEU A 39 -11.62 -1.27 -3.02
C LEU A 39 -11.19 -2.31 -1.98
N LEU A 40 -12.15 -3.05 -1.42
CA LEU A 40 -11.90 -4.11 -0.44
C LEU A 40 -11.03 -5.23 -1.03
N MET A 41 -11.34 -5.65 -2.25
CA MET A 41 -10.54 -6.66 -2.96
C MET A 41 -9.12 -6.15 -3.22
N GLY A 42 -8.97 -4.89 -3.65
CA GLY A 42 -7.67 -4.26 -3.84
C GLY A 42 -6.87 -4.20 -2.54
N ALA A 43 -7.49 -3.80 -1.44
CA ALA A 43 -6.87 -3.76 -0.13
C ALA A 43 -6.45 -5.16 0.34
N LEU A 44 -7.30 -6.17 0.16
CA LEU A 44 -6.99 -7.56 0.53
C LEU A 44 -5.80 -8.12 -0.24
N LEU A 45 -5.68 -7.80 -1.53
CA LEU A 45 -4.54 -8.21 -2.35
C LEU A 45 -3.27 -7.41 -2.05
N ALA A 46 -3.41 -6.13 -1.69
CA ALA A 46 -2.28 -5.27 -1.34
C ALA A 46 -1.73 -5.54 0.07
N ALA A 47 -2.56 -5.98 1.01
CA ALA A 47 -2.18 -6.18 2.40
C ALA A 47 -0.98 -7.14 2.58
N PRO A 48 -0.92 -8.33 1.96
CA PRO A 48 0.24 -9.22 2.10
C PRO A 48 1.51 -8.63 1.47
N ILE A 49 1.39 -7.90 0.38
CA ILE A 49 2.53 -7.22 -0.27
C ILE A 49 3.06 -6.13 0.66
N TYR A 50 2.17 -5.32 1.22
CA TYR A 50 2.51 -4.29 2.20
C TYR A 50 3.18 -4.90 3.43
N ALA A 51 2.57 -5.90 4.06
CA ALA A 51 3.11 -6.57 5.24
C ALA A 51 4.49 -7.21 4.99
N SER A 52 4.74 -7.68 3.78
CA SER A 52 6.03 -8.27 3.40
C SER A 52 7.13 -7.25 3.12
N SER A 53 6.78 -5.99 2.81
CA SER A 53 7.74 -5.02 2.30
C SER A 53 7.97 -3.82 3.21
N VAL A 54 6.97 -3.39 3.99
CA VAL A 54 7.00 -2.12 4.72
C VAL A 54 8.19 -1.96 5.67
N MET A 55 8.56 -3.01 6.38
CA MET A 55 9.73 -3.05 7.28
C MET A 55 10.91 -3.82 6.67
N ALA A 56 10.64 -4.80 5.81
CA ALA A 56 11.68 -5.64 5.23
C ALA A 56 12.63 -4.84 4.32
N ILE A 57 12.11 -3.91 3.51
CA ILE A 57 12.93 -3.11 2.60
C ILE A 57 13.94 -2.24 3.36
N PRO A 58 13.56 -1.38 4.31
CA PRO A 58 14.53 -0.59 5.09
C PRO A 58 15.46 -1.49 5.92
N MET A 59 14.97 -2.62 6.46
CA MET A 59 15.78 -3.56 7.23
C MET A 59 16.88 -4.21 6.38
N LEU A 60 16.60 -4.58 5.14
CA LEU A 60 17.58 -5.13 4.20
C LEU A 60 18.64 -4.10 3.76
N VAL A 61 18.30 -2.81 3.79
CA VAL A 61 19.25 -1.73 3.50
C VAL A 61 20.16 -1.46 4.70
N ASP A 62 19.59 -1.50 5.92
CA ASP A 62 20.31 -1.15 7.15
C ASP A 62 21.10 -2.31 7.75
N THR A 63 20.70 -3.55 7.49
CA THR A 63 21.29 -4.75 8.12
C THR A 63 21.69 -5.81 7.10
N ARG A 64 22.50 -6.78 7.54
CA ARG A 64 22.90 -7.94 6.72
C ARG A 64 22.00 -9.18 6.94
N LEU A 65 20.76 -8.96 7.31
CA LEU A 65 19.81 -10.05 7.55
C LEU A 65 19.44 -10.76 6.24
N PRO A 66 19.20 -12.07 6.28
CA PRO A 66 18.63 -12.78 5.15
C PRO A 66 17.20 -12.31 4.87
N VAL A 67 16.79 -12.30 3.60
CA VAL A 67 15.48 -11.80 3.14
C VAL A 67 14.32 -12.45 3.90
N SER A 68 14.39 -13.75 4.13
CA SER A 68 13.34 -14.50 4.85
C SER A 68 13.13 -14.00 6.29
N MET A 69 14.20 -13.64 6.97
CA MET A 69 14.12 -13.06 8.31
C MET A 69 13.57 -11.64 8.29
N ALA A 70 14.02 -10.82 7.35
CA ALA A 70 13.52 -9.44 7.20
C ALA A 70 12.01 -9.42 6.90
N VAL A 71 11.54 -10.31 6.01
CA VAL A 71 10.10 -10.46 5.73
C VAL A 71 9.34 -10.96 6.96
N GLY A 72 9.86 -11.95 7.68
CA GLY A 72 9.23 -12.45 8.91
C GLY A 72 9.07 -11.37 9.98
N GLU A 73 10.11 -10.55 10.20
CA GLU A 73 10.05 -9.42 11.14
C GLU A 73 9.09 -8.32 10.66
N SER A 74 8.99 -8.09 9.35
CA SER A 74 8.01 -7.16 8.79
C SER A 74 6.58 -7.59 9.11
N TRP A 75 6.24 -8.86 8.90
CA TRP A 75 4.93 -9.42 9.27
C TRP A 75 4.66 -9.33 10.77
N ARG A 76 5.68 -9.64 11.58
CA ARG A 76 5.57 -9.56 13.04
C ARG A 76 5.29 -8.14 13.51
N THR A 77 5.97 -7.14 12.94
CA THR A 77 5.76 -5.72 13.27
C THR A 77 4.35 -5.27 12.89
N VAL A 78 3.88 -5.62 11.70
CA VAL A 78 2.52 -5.32 11.27
C VAL A 78 1.48 -5.95 12.19
N ALA A 79 1.69 -7.20 12.60
CA ALA A 79 0.78 -7.92 13.49
C ALA A 79 0.81 -7.38 14.93
N SER A 80 1.96 -6.90 15.40
CA SER A 80 2.10 -6.37 16.78
C SER A 80 1.52 -4.97 16.96
N GLN A 81 1.48 -4.16 15.88
CA GLN A 81 1.00 -2.77 15.91
C GLN A 81 0.01 -2.49 14.76
N PRO A 82 -1.11 -3.20 14.68
CA PRO A 82 -1.99 -3.14 13.52
C PRO A 82 -2.57 -1.73 13.28
N ALA A 83 -2.91 -1.00 14.34
CA ALA A 83 -3.47 0.35 14.22
C ALA A 83 -2.47 1.34 13.58
N VAL A 84 -1.23 1.35 14.03
CA VAL A 84 -0.17 2.22 13.52
C VAL A 84 0.14 1.84 12.06
N MET A 85 0.26 0.55 11.77
CA MET A 85 0.56 0.07 10.43
C MET A 85 -0.57 0.31 9.45
N THR A 86 -1.83 0.20 9.88
CA THR A 86 -2.99 0.56 9.04
C THR A 86 -3.04 2.05 8.75
N LEU A 87 -2.82 2.90 9.77
CA LEU A 87 -2.74 4.34 9.58
C LEU A 87 -1.64 4.71 8.57
N TRP A 88 -0.47 4.07 8.69
CA TRP A 88 0.64 4.27 7.77
C TRP A 88 0.30 3.84 6.34
N ALA A 89 -0.35 2.69 6.17
CA ALA A 89 -0.81 2.22 4.86
C ALA A 89 -1.81 3.18 4.21
N VAL A 90 -2.78 3.70 4.99
CA VAL A 90 -3.77 4.68 4.51
C VAL A 90 -3.09 5.98 4.10
N LEU A 91 -2.11 6.44 4.87
CA LEU A 91 -1.35 7.65 4.55
C LEU A 91 -0.55 7.50 3.24
N LEU A 92 0.15 6.37 3.07
CA LEU A 92 0.86 6.04 1.84
C LEU A 92 -0.08 5.98 0.63
N ALA A 93 -1.21 5.30 0.77
CA ALA A 93 -2.21 5.18 -0.29
C ALA A 93 -2.81 6.55 -0.67
N SER A 94 -3.17 7.36 0.32
CA SER A 94 -3.77 8.69 0.10
C SER A 94 -2.79 9.65 -0.59
N LEU A 95 -1.54 9.71 -0.15
CA LEU A 95 -0.53 10.56 -0.75
C LEU A 95 -0.17 10.08 -2.17
N SER A 96 -0.11 8.76 -2.39
CA SER A 96 0.11 8.21 -3.73
C SER A 96 -1.05 8.53 -4.67
N ALA A 97 -2.29 8.43 -4.20
CA ALA A 97 -3.48 8.80 -4.96
C ALA A 97 -3.48 10.31 -5.32
N LEU A 98 -3.13 11.19 -4.37
CA LEU A 98 -2.96 12.62 -4.63
C LEU A 98 -1.88 12.90 -5.68
N GLY A 99 -0.75 12.19 -5.59
CA GLY A 99 0.32 12.29 -6.58
C GLY A 99 -0.10 11.84 -7.98
N MET A 100 -0.96 10.83 -8.07
CA MET A 100 -1.53 10.39 -9.36
C MET A 100 -2.53 11.40 -9.93
N LEU A 101 -3.35 12.02 -9.09
CA LEU A 101 -4.32 13.05 -9.51
C LEU A 101 -3.65 14.31 -10.11
N THR A 102 -2.43 14.60 -9.72
CA THR A 102 -1.63 15.69 -10.29
C THR A 102 -0.87 15.29 -11.56
N ALA A 103 -1.42 14.35 -12.35
CA ALA A 103 -0.80 13.81 -13.56
C ALA A 103 0.63 13.29 -13.31
N LEU A 104 0.86 12.66 -12.17
CA LEU A 104 2.14 12.11 -11.69
C LEU A 104 3.20 13.15 -11.29
N LEU A 105 2.99 14.43 -11.58
CA LEU A 105 3.95 15.50 -11.20
C LEU A 105 4.09 15.59 -9.68
N GLY A 106 3.02 15.37 -8.93
CA GLY A 106 3.05 15.34 -7.47
C GLY A 106 3.94 14.23 -6.91
N LEU A 107 4.10 13.12 -7.62
CA LEU A 107 4.96 12.02 -7.16
C LEU A 107 6.44 12.41 -7.10
N ILE A 108 6.89 13.36 -7.90
CA ILE A 108 8.28 13.84 -7.87
C ILE A 108 8.64 14.39 -6.48
N VAL A 109 7.68 15.00 -5.79
CA VAL A 109 7.86 15.55 -4.44
C VAL A 109 7.47 14.53 -3.38
N ILE A 110 6.36 13.82 -3.60
CA ILE A 110 5.78 12.89 -2.61
C ILE A 110 6.69 11.68 -2.40
N ILE A 111 7.30 11.11 -3.45
CA ILE A 111 8.15 9.91 -3.32
C ILE A 111 9.37 10.15 -2.41
N PRO A 112 10.21 11.19 -2.60
CA PRO A 112 11.32 11.46 -1.70
C PRO A 112 10.87 11.74 -0.27
N TRP A 113 9.73 12.44 -0.11
CA TRP A 113 9.18 12.74 1.20
C TRP A 113 8.70 11.50 1.93
N LEU A 114 7.96 10.61 1.25
CA LEU A 114 7.53 9.34 1.79
C LEU A 114 8.70 8.40 2.11
N ALA A 115 9.73 8.38 1.27
CA ALA A 115 10.94 7.59 1.53
C ALA A 115 11.62 8.04 2.84
N HIS A 116 11.72 9.35 3.05
CA HIS A 116 12.31 9.91 4.28
C HIS A 116 11.45 9.60 5.52
N ALA A 117 10.14 9.78 5.41
CA ALA A 117 9.20 9.47 6.47
C ALA A 117 9.18 7.97 6.82
N SER A 118 9.25 7.10 5.80
CA SER A 118 9.33 5.64 6.00
C SER A 118 10.62 5.24 6.73
N TRP A 119 11.72 5.91 6.45
CA TRP A 119 12.98 5.68 7.17
C TRP A 119 12.88 6.04 8.65
N HIS A 120 12.29 7.19 8.98
CA HIS A 120 12.09 7.60 10.37
C HIS A 120 11.15 6.65 11.11
N ALA A 121 10.04 6.23 10.48
CA ALA A 121 9.14 5.24 11.06
C ALA A 121 9.85 3.91 11.34
N TYR A 122 10.70 3.45 10.42
CA TYR A 122 11.53 2.27 10.61
C TYR A 122 12.50 2.45 11.79
N ASP A 123 13.18 3.56 11.87
CA ASP A 123 14.18 3.85 12.91
C ASP A 123 13.56 3.85 14.32
N GLU A 124 12.38 4.45 14.48
CA GLU A 124 11.61 4.44 15.72
C GLU A 124 11.13 3.04 16.10
N LEU A 125 10.55 2.30 15.16
CA LEU A 125 10.00 0.96 15.41
C LEU A 125 11.10 -0.07 15.73
N THR A 126 12.32 0.18 15.28
CA THR A 126 13.47 -0.72 15.52
C THR A 126 14.42 -0.22 16.61
N ALA A 127 14.14 0.89 17.28
CA ALA A 127 15.03 1.50 18.28
C ALA A 127 15.44 0.55 19.41
N GLY A 128 14.58 -0.42 19.77
CA GLY A 128 14.85 -1.46 20.79
C GLY A 128 15.18 -2.84 20.21
N SER A 129 15.34 -2.97 18.90
CA SER A 129 15.54 -4.27 18.26
C SER A 129 17.01 -4.75 18.35
N PRO A 130 17.24 -6.03 18.64
CA PRO A 130 18.60 -6.61 18.67
C PRO A 130 19.28 -6.58 17.29
N TYR A 131 18.52 -6.43 16.22
CA TYR A 131 19.06 -6.41 14.82
C TYR A 131 19.79 -5.11 14.50
N LYS A 132 19.53 -4.01 15.22
CA LYS A 132 20.21 -2.72 15.02
C LYS A 132 21.71 -2.76 15.37
N THR A 133 22.10 -3.76 16.13
CA THR A 133 23.50 -3.99 16.55
C THR A 133 24.35 -4.74 15.51
N ILE A 134 23.74 -5.23 14.42
CA ILE A 134 24.38 -6.04 13.39
C ILE A 134 24.71 -5.17 12.15
N ARG A 135 25.29 -4.00 12.39
CA ARG A 135 25.81 -3.13 11.30
C ARG A 135 27.17 -3.58 10.81
#